data_9264ea3d15f77d75863899e155d2cf92
#
_entry.id   9264ea3d15f77d75863899e155d2cf92
#
_cell.length_a   1.000
_cell.length_b   1.000
_cell.length_c   1.000
_cell.angle_alpha   90.00
_cell.angle_beta   90.00
_cell.angle_gamma   90.00
#
_symmetry.space_group_name_H-M   'P 1'
#
loop_
_entity.id
_entity.type
_entity.pdbx_description
1 polymer ?
#
loop_
_entity_poly.entity_id
_entity_poly.type
_entity_poly.pdbx_seq_one_letter_code
_entity_poly.pdbx_strand_id
1 'polypeptide(L)'
;MSTTADPPIPNKPPLEAQTTVGNYFVSNYPPFSFWQKESVPEIEAAMERAPTPDTPLGVYTHIPFCRKRCHFCYFRVYTDKDSEAIKSYLDAMLEELTIYANKPFIGGRKPSFVYFGGGTPSYLSSSQLFHLTDGMKELLPWDEVKEVTFECEPGTLTDKKLKTLHEIGVTRLSLGVENFDDHILEINGRAHRGGEIDRAYGYAREVGFQQINIDLIAGML
;
A
#
# COMPACT_ATOMS: atom_id res chain seq x y z
N MET A 1 0.14 29.45 30.73
CA MET A 1 -0.05 28.53 29.59
C MET A 1 0.56 29.22 28.38
N SER A 2 1.78 28.84 28.03
CA SER A 2 2.53 29.41 26.88
C SER A 2 2.31 28.54 25.69
N THR A 3 1.54 29.01 24.72
CA THR A 3 1.42 28.40 23.41
C THR A 3 2.67 28.75 22.62
N THR A 4 3.61 27.85 22.52
CA THR A 4 4.72 27.97 21.57
C THR A 4 4.16 27.75 20.18
N ALA A 5 4.01 28.83 19.42
CA ALA A 5 3.70 28.77 17.99
C ALA A 5 4.86 28.07 17.28
N ASP A 6 4.52 27.14 16.36
CA ASP A 6 5.49 26.51 15.48
C ASP A 6 6.27 27.58 14.69
N PRO A 7 7.58 27.37 14.45
CA PRO A 7 8.36 28.32 13.66
C PRO A 7 7.83 28.40 12.23
N PRO A 8 7.81 29.59 11.61
CA PRO A 8 7.33 29.77 10.25
C PRO A 8 8.17 28.97 9.26
N ILE A 9 7.51 28.21 8.40
CA ILE A 9 8.14 27.49 7.30
C ILE A 9 8.75 28.51 6.33
N PRO A 10 10.09 28.50 6.10
CA PRO A 10 10.72 29.53 5.29
C PRO A 10 10.33 29.41 3.81
N ASN A 11 9.89 30.54 3.25
CA ASN A 11 9.74 30.86 1.83
C ASN A 11 9.17 29.78 0.90
N LYS A 12 7.97 29.27 1.17
CA LYS A 12 7.19 28.58 0.13
C LYS A 12 6.37 29.60 -0.67
N PRO A 13 6.38 29.51 -2.02
CA PRO A 13 5.45 30.30 -2.82
C PRO A 13 4.00 29.96 -2.41
N PRO A 14 3.07 30.92 -2.52
CA PRO A 14 1.66 30.67 -2.18
C PRO A 14 1.13 29.44 -2.92
N LEU A 15 0.29 28.65 -2.27
CA LEU A 15 -0.32 27.43 -2.84
C LEU A 15 -0.97 27.71 -4.21
N GLU A 16 -1.56 28.89 -4.37
CA GLU A 16 -2.22 29.36 -5.59
C GLU A 16 -1.29 29.46 -6.80
N ALA A 17 0.01 29.66 -6.58
CA ALA A 17 1.00 29.77 -7.64
C ALA A 17 1.48 28.41 -8.20
N GLN A 18 1.08 27.29 -7.57
CA GLN A 18 1.58 25.94 -7.88
C GLN A 18 0.49 25.01 -8.43
N THR A 19 -0.78 25.40 -8.37
CA THR A 19 -1.90 24.59 -8.86
C THR A 19 -2.48 25.20 -10.13
N THR A 20 -2.34 24.51 -11.26
CA THR A 20 -3.15 24.78 -12.46
C THR A 20 -4.51 24.12 -12.28
N VAL A 21 -5.57 24.85 -12.68
CA VAL A 21 -6.93 24.29 -12.73
C VAL A 21 -6.92 23.13 -13.73
N GLY A 22 -7.16 21.92 -13.25
CA GLY A 22 -7.12 20.69 -14.06
C GLY A 22 -7.02 19.45 -13.17
N ASN A 23 -6.80 18.30 -13.75
CA ASN A 23 -6.71 17.01 -13.09
C ASN A 23 -5.54 16.94 -12.09
N TYR A 24 -5.73 17.54 -10.93
CA TYR A 24 -4.73 17.51 -9.87
C TYR A 24 -5.09 16.39 -8.91
N PHE A 25 -4.30 15.32 -8.96
CA PHE A 25 -4.45 14.20 -8.03
C PHE A 25 -3.46 14.36 -6.88
N VAL A 26 -3.98 14.44 -5.67
CA VAL A 26 -3.17 14.47 -4.44
C VAL A 26 -3.27 13.10 -3.77
N SER A 27 -2.24 12.29 -3.95
CA SER A 27 -2.14 10.97 -3.30
C SER A 27 -1.59 11.05 -1.89
N ASN A 28 -0.80 12.09 -1.60
CA ASN A 28 -0.11 12.29 -0.33
C ASN A 28 -0.30 13.71 0.16
N TYR A 29 -0.27 13.88 1.48
CA TYR A 29 -0.22 15.21 2.08
C TYR A 29 1.02 15.31 3.00
N PRO A 30 1.92 16.28 2.78
CA PRO A 30 1.94 17.22 1.65
C PRO A 30 2.21 16.54 0.30
N PRO A 31 1.77 17.13 -0.85
CA PRO A 31 2.07 16.59 -2.18
C PRO A 31 3.57 16.45 -2.45
N PHE A 32 3.97 15.55 -3.34
CA PHE A 32 5.39 15.32 -3.67
C PHE A 32 6.16 16.58 -4.09
N SER A 33 5.50 17.55 -4.71
CA SER A 33 6.10 18.84 -5.08
C SER A 33 6.65 19.63 -3.88
N PHE A 34 6.22 19.29 -2.67
CA PHE A 34 6.70 19.91 -1.43
C PHE A 34 7.85 19.12 -0.77
N TRP A 35 8.15 17.93 -1.26
CA TRP A 35 9.21 17.11 -0.69
C TRP A 35 10.57 17.59 -1.20
N GLN A 36 11.47 17.86 -0.28
CA GLN A 36 12.80 18.39 -0.55
C GLN A 36 13.84 17.60 0.23
N LYS A 37 15.05 17.45 -0.34
CA LYS A 37 16.15 16.76 0.34
C LYS A 37 16.54 17.42 1.67
N GLU A 38 16.37 18.74 1.73
CA GLU A 38 16.63 19.56 2.90
C GLU A 38 15.73 19.20 4.10
N SER A 39 14.59 18.54 3.86
CA SER A 39 13.68 18.07 4.90
C SER A 39 14.07 16.71 5.49
N VAL A 40 15.03 15.99 4.91
CA VAL A 40 15.44 14.66 5.40
C VAL A 40 15.95 14.71 6.86
N PRO A 41 16.79 15.67 7.27
CA PRO A 41 17.24 15.76 8.68
C PRO A 41 16.08 16.00 9.67
N GLU A 42 15.01 16.67 9.25
CA GLU A 42 13.82 16.87 10.08
C GLU A 42 13.06 15.55 10.29
N ILE A 43 12.99 14.72 9.24
CA ILE A 43 12.37 13.39 9.31
C ILE A 43 13.20 12.49 10.23
N GLU A 44 14.51 12.46 10.06
CA GLU A 44 15.42 11.71 10.93
C GLU A 44 15.27 12.14 12.41
N ALA A 45 15.25 13.44 12.67
CA ALA A 45 15.04 13.99 14.01
C ALA A 45 13.63 13.65 14.57
N ALA A 46 12.62 13.54 13.72
CA ALA A 46 11.29 13.11 14.13
C ALA A 46 11.26 11.63 14.54
N MET A 47 12.00 10.78 13.84
CA MET A 47 12.10 9.35 14.15
C MET A 47 12.84 9.08 15.48
N GLU A 48 13.66 10.01 15.96
CA GLU A 48 14.37 9.92 17.24
C GLU A 48 13.52 10.43 18.44
N ARG A 49 12.30 10.89 18.20
CA ARG A 49 11.38 11.35 19.25
C ARG A 49 10.39 10.25 19.64
N ALA A 50 10.04 10.19 20.92
CA ALA A 50 8.96 9.31 21.36
C ALA A 50 7.64 9.68 20.66
N PRO A 51 6.77 8.69 20.37
CA PRO A 51 5.48 8.96 19.75
C PRO A 51 4.56 9.74 20.70
N THR A 52 3.59 10.45 20.12
CA THR A 52 2.48 11.01 20.90
C THR A 52 1.72 9.86 21.58
N PRO A 53 1.44 9.96 22.89
CA PRO A 53 0.66 8.93 23.58
C PRO A 53 -0.67 8.64 22.88
N ASP A 54 -1.10 7.41 22.92
CA ASP A 54 -2.38 6.92 22.37
C ASP A 54 -2.57 7.09 20.85
N THR A 55 -1.53 7.52 20.13
CA THR A 55 -1.57 7.58 18.66
C THR A 55 -1.41 6.18 18.07
N PRO A 56 -2.38 5.70 17.27
CA PRO A 56 -2.27 4.38 16.63
C PRO A 56 -1.09 4.34 15.65
N LEU A 57 -0.43 3.18 15.54
CA LEU A 57 0.59 2.92 14.56
C LEU A 57 -0.02 2.21 13.35
N GLY A 58 0.14 2.76 12.16
CA GLY A 58 -0.17 2.09 10.90
C GLY A 58 1.10 1.72 10.15
N VAL A 59 1.08 0.59 9.45
CA VAL A 59 2.16 0.15 8.57
C VAL A 59 1.65 0.07 7.14
N TYR A 60 2.23 0.86 6.25
CA TYR A 60 1.99 0.78 4.81
C TYR A 60 3.15 0.08 4.12
N THR A 61 2.84 -0.96 3.36
CA THR A 61 3.82 -1.76 2.64
C THR A 61 3.59 -1.59 1.14
N HIS A 62 4.55 -0.99 0.44
CA HIS A 62 4.45 -0.71 -0.99
C HIS A 62 5.00 -1.86 -1.83
N ILE A 63 4.19 -2.43 -2.71
CA ILE A 63 4.59 -3.50 -3.65
C ILE A 63 4.50 -2.95 -5.08
N PRO A 64 5.61 -2.57 -5.72
CA PRO A 64 5.59 -1.89 -7.01
C PRO A 64 5.50 -2.83 -8.22
N PHE A 65 5.18 -4.10 -8.03
CA PHE A 65 5.15 -5.09 -9.10
C PHE A 65 3.73 -5.27 -9.65
N CYS A 66 3.63 -5.41 -10.97
CA CYS A 66 2.37 -5.67 -11.66
C CYS A 66 2.57 -6.68 -12.78
N ARG A 67 1.51 -7.43 -13.12
CA ARG A 67 1.48 -8.28 -14.31
C ARG A 67 1.48 -7.46 -15.60
N LYS A 68 0.77 -6.32 -15.59
CA LYS A 68 0.65 -5.38 -16.70
C LYS A 68 0.42 -3.97 -16.15
N ARG A 69 0.92 -2.94 -16.85
CA ARG A 69 0.63 -1.55 -16.49
C ARG A 69 -0.67 -1.10 -17.13
N CYS A 70 -1.60 -0.59 -16.33
CA CYS A 70 -2.83 0.03 -16.81
C CYS A 70 -2.54 1.41 -17.43
N HIS A 71 -3.33 1.83 -18.43
CA HIS A 71 -3.09 3.09 -19.15
C HIS A 71 -3.33 4.33 -18.28
N PHE A 72 -4.23 4.24 -17.32
CA PHE A 72 -4.54 5.32 -16.36
C PHE A 72 -3.58 5.36 -15.16
N CYS A 73 -2.69 4.36 -15.00
CA CYS A 73 -1.86 4.25 -13.81
C CYS A 73 -0.75 5.29 -13.79
N TYR A 74 -0.72 6.13 -12.77
CA TYR A 74 0.34 7.13 -12.56
C TYR A 74 1.45 6.63 -11.62
N PHE A 75 1.27 5.49 -10.96
CA PHE A 75 2.31 4.89 -10.14
C PHE A 75 3.49 4.39 -10.98
N ARG A 76 4.67 4.45 -10.38
CA ARG A 76 5.83 3.76 -10.93
C ARG A 76 5.71 2.27 -10.61
N VAL A 77 5.47 1.45 -11.63
CA VAL A 77 5.33 -0.01 -11.50
C VAL A 77 6.33 -0.73 -12.40
N TYR A 78 6.69 -1.93 -11.99
CA TYR A 78 7.60 -2.82 -12.71
C TYR A 78 6.84 -4.08 -13.14
N THR A 79 6.92 -4.41 -14.44
CA THR A 79 6.22 -5.56 -15.04
C THR A 79 7.17 -6.63 -15.56
N ASP A 80 8.48 -6.40 -15.42
CA ASP A 80 9.57 -7.18 -16.02
C ASP A 80 10.51 -7.81 -14.98
N LYS A 81 10.13 -7.82 -13.70
CA LYS A 81 10.98 -8.35 -12.62
C LYS A 81 10.76 -9.84 -12.41
N ASP A 82 11.86 -10.58 -12.35
CA ASP A 82 11.87 -11.99 -12.00
C ASP A 82 11.72 -12.23 -10.49
N SER A 83 11.64 -13.47 -10.10
CA SER A 83 11.45 -13.86 -8.71
C SER A 83 12.63 -13.47 -7.80
N GLU A 84 13.85 -13.42 -8.33
CA GLU A 84 15.05 -13.03 -7.58
C GLU A 84 15.07 -11.54 -7.29
N ALA A 85 14.77 -10.72 -8.29
CA ALA A 85 14.64 -9.28 -8.11
C ALA A 85 13.51 -8.92 -7.13
N ILE A 86 12.38 -9.64 -7.19
CA ILE A 86 11.28 -9.45 -6.23
C ILE A 86 11.74 -9.85 -4.84
N LYS A 87 12.41 -11.00 -4.67
CA LYS A 87 12.93 -11.43 -3.37
C LYS A 87 13.90 -10.40 -2.79
N SER A 88 14.85 -9.91 -3.58
CA SER A 88 15.79 -8.88 -3.15
C SER A 88 15.08 -7.60 -2.67
N TYR A 89 13.99 -7.20 -3.34
CA TYR A 89 13.16 -6.07 -2.90
C TYR A 89 12.50 -6.34 -1.54
N LEU A 90 11.92 -7.54 -1.36
CA LEU A 90 11.27 -7.91 -0.10
C LEU A 90 12.27 -8.00 1.06
N ASP A 91 13.48 -8.52 0.80
CA ASP A 91 14.56 -8.54 1.80
C ASP A 91 14.95 -7.12 2.22
N ALA A 92 15.13 -6.20 1.25
CA ALA A 92 15.43 -4.80 1.53
C ALA A 92 14.30 -4.10 2.31
N MET A 93 13.03 -4.43 2.06
CA MET A 93 11.91 -3.92 2.86
C MET A 93 11.97 -4.40 4.32
N LEU A 94 12.34 -5.64 4.56
CA LEU A 94 12.50 -6.18 5.91
C LEU A 94 13.70 -5.54 6.64
N GLU A 95 14.79 -5.27 5.92
CA GLU A 95 15.92 -4.51 6.45
C GLU A 95 15.49 -3.08 6.82
N GLU A 96 14.77 -2.39 5.95
CA GLU A 96 14.22 -1.06 6.22
C GLU A 96 13.28 -1.08 7.44
N LEU A 97 12.38 -2.05 7.51
CA LEU A 97 11.49 -2.20 8.67
C LEU A 97 12.25 -2.46 9.97
N THR A 98 13.36 -3.21 9.90
CA THR A 98 14.25 -3.44 11.06
C THR A 98 14.82 -2.13 11.57
N ILE A 99 15.22 -1.23 10.66
CA ILE A 99 15.72 0.11 11.04
C ILE A 99 14.60 0.89 11.75
N TYR A 100 13.40 0.92 11.18
CA TYR A 100 12.27 1.65 11.77
C TYR A 100 11.81 1.07 13.11
N ALA A 101 11.72 -0.25 13.23
CA ALA A 101 11.28 -0.92 14.45
C ALA A 101 12.17 -0.58 15.66
N ASN A 102 13.45 -0.26 15.42
CA ASN A 102 14.41 0.15 16.44
C ASN A 102 14.40 1.66 16.75
N LYS A 103 13.60 2.46 16.05
CA LYS A 103 13.53 3.90 16.29
C LYS A 103 12.67 4.25 17.51
N PRO A 104 13.05 5.26 18.29
CA PRO A 104 12.24 5.74 19.42
C PRO A 104 10.82 6.10 19.04
N PHE A 105 10.59 6.61 17.81
CA PHE A 105 9.24 6.91 17.28
C PHE A 105 8.33 5.69 17.27
N ILE A 106 8.84 4.51 16.96
CA ILE A 106 8.08 3.26 17.06
C ILE A 106 7.93 2.84 18.52
N GLY A 107 9.03 2.90 19.31
CA GLY A 107 9.01 2.76 20.76
C GLY A 107 8.39 1.45 21.26
N GLY A 108 8.52 0.36 20.50
CA GLY A 108 7.90 -0.93 20.85
C GLY A 108 6.38 -0.98 20.67
N ARG A 109 5.78 0.02 20.00
CA ARG A 109 4.34 0.00 19.69
C ARG A 109 4.02 -1.14 18.73
N LYS A 110 2.85 -1.74 18.90
CA LYS A 110 2.28 -2.70 17.97
C LYS A 110 1.44 -1.98 16.94
N PRO A 111 1.44 -2.42 15.67
CA PRO A 111 0.57 -1.82 14.66
C PRO A 111 -0.90 -2.06 14.97
N SER A 112 -1.73 -1.06 14.75
CA SER A 112 -3.20 -1.16 14.83
C SER A 112 -3.80 -1.54 13.47
N PHE A 113 -3.12 -1.23 12.37
CA PHE A 113 -3.47 -1.69 11.03
C PHE A 113 -2.24 -1.86 10.16
N VAL A 114 -2.36 -2.75 9.18
CA VAL A 114 -1.35 -3.01 8.15
C VAL A 114 -2.01 -2.92 6.78
N TYR A 115 -1.39 -2.23 5.86
CA TYR A 115 -1.92 -2.03 4.51
C TYR A 115 -0.87 -2.40 3.46
N PHE A 116 -1.22 -3.32 2.57
CA PHE A 116 -0.41 -3.68 1.41
C PHE A 116 -1.01 -3.05 0.16
N GLY A 117 -0.27 -2.14 -0.46
CA GLY A 117 -0.74 -1.40 -1.61
C GLY A 117 0.36 -1.13 -2.64
N GLY A 118 0.05 -0.30 -3.63
CA GLY A 118 0.99 0.18 -4.63
C GLY A 118 0.69 -0.26 -6.05
N GLY A 119 1.47 -1.17 -6.60
CA GLY A 119 1.23 -1.75 -7.92
C GLY A 119 0.17 -2.84 -7.87
N THR A 120 0.58 -4.06 -7.57
CA THR A 120 -0.32 -5.20 -7.39
C THR A 120 0.25 -6.14 -6.32
N PRO A 121 -0.04 -5.93 -5.03
CA PRO A 121 0.46 -6.79 -3.96
C PRO A 121 0.13 -8.27 -4.16
N SER A 122 -1.05 -8.58 -4.70
CA SER A 122 -1.45 -9.96 -5.02
C SER A 122 -0.67 -10.62 -6.17
N TYR A 123 0.24 -9.88 -6.83
CA TYR A 123 1.19 -10.43 -7.79
C TYR A 123 2.23 -11.35 -7.12
N LEU A 124 2.59 -11.08 -5.87
CA LEU A 124 3.53 -11.89 -5.11
C LEU A 124 3.09 -13.36 -5.02
N SER A 125 4.03 -14.29 -5.12
CA SER A 125 3.77 -15.72 -4.90
C SER A 125 3.41 -16.01 -3.44
N SER A 126 2.77 -17.15 -3.15
CA SER A 126 2.47 -17.54 -1.77
C SER A 126 3.72 -17.61 -0.88
N SER A 127 4.84 -18.12 -1.42
CA SER A 127 6.10 -18.17 -0.65
C SER A 127 6.67 -16.78 -0.36
N GLN A 128 6.57 -15.85 -1.30
CA GLN A 128 6.98 -14.45 -1.09
C GLN A 128 6.07 -13.75 -0.08
N LEU A 129 4.77 -14.04 -0.09
CA LEU A 129 3.82 -13.51 0.90
C LEU A 129 4.17 -13.99 2.31
N PHE A 130 4.40 -15.30 2.51
CA PHE A 130 4.83 -15.82 3.81
C PHE A 130 6.15 -15.20 4.25
N HIS A 131 7.17 -15.19 3.37
CA HIS A 131 8.47 -14.60 3.68
C HIS A 131 8.35 -13.15 4.19
N LEU A 132 7.59 -12.31 3.47
CA LEU A 132 7.40 -10.93 3.86
C LEU A 132 6.62 -10.80 5.17
N THR A 133 5.49 -11.47 5.27
CA THR A 133 4.59 -11.29 6.43
C THR A 133 5.14 -11.91 7.72
N ASP A 134 5.84 -13.02 7.63
CA ASP A 134 6.48 -13.64 8.80
C ASP A 134 7.60 -12.73 9.31
N GLY A 135 8.47 -12.22 8.41
CA GLY A 135 9.49 -11.25 8.79
C GLY A 135 8.91 -9.96 9.36
N MET A 136 7.82 -9.44 8.81
CA MET A 136 7.14 -8.26 9.38
C MET A 136 6.59 -8.54 10.78
N LYS A 137 5.99 -9.71 11.02
CA LYS A 137 5.42 -10.10 12.33
C LYS A 137 6.51 -10.31 13.40
N GLU A 138 7.69 -10.77 13.02
CA GLU A 138 8.82 -10.89 13.91
C GLU A 138 9.31 -9.52 14.39
N LEU A 139 9.28 -8.52 13.53
CA LEU A 139 9.74 -7.16 13.83
C LEU A 139 8.68 -6.31 14.54
N LEU A 140 7.43 -6.43 14.10
CA LEU A 140 6.27 -5.72 14.62
C LEU A 140 5.12 -6.72 14.80
N PRO A 141 4.91 -7.30 16.00
CA PRO A 141 3.88 -8.30 16.25
C PRO A 141 2.45 -7.81 15.91
N TRP A 142 1.66 -8.67 15.27
CA TRP A 142 0.31 -8.32 14.77
C TRP A 142 -0.82 -8.78 15.69
N ASP A 143 -0.53 -9.17 16.92
CA ASP A 143 -1.51 -9.65 17.87
C ASP A 143 -2.57 -8.62 18.29
N GLU A 144 -2.32 -7.33 18.05
CA GLU A 144 -3.27 -6.23 18.29
C GLU A 144 -3.78 -5.57 17.00
N VAL A 145 -3.40 -6.09 15.82
CA VAL A 145 -3.83 -5.54 14.53
C VAL A 145 -5.34 -5.74 14.35
N LYS A 146 -6.05 -4.64 14.12
CA LYS A 146 -7.51 -4.65 13.90
C LYS A 146 -7.89 -4.87 12.45
N GLU A 147 -7.03 -4.42 11.52
CA GLU A 147 -7.25 -4.56 10.09
C GLU A 147 -5.92 -4.83 9.37
N VAL A 148 -5.91 -5.86 8.55
CA VAL A 148 -4.87 -6.12 7.54
C VAL A 148 -5.54 -6.03 6.18
N THR A 149 -5.28 -4.94 5.46
CA THR A 149 -5.83 -4.68 4.12
C THR A 149 -4.83 -5.10 3.04
N PHE A 150 -5.34 -5.72 2.00
CA PHE A 150 -4.52 -6.20 0.89
C PHE A 150 -5.14 -5.84 -0.46
N GLU A 151 -4.44 -5.02 -1.26
CA GLU A 151 -4.86 -4.69 -2.63
C GLU A 151 -4.63 -5.87 -3.56
N CYS A 152 -5.65 -6.17 -4.34
CA CYS A 152 -5.69 -7.34 -5.22
C CYS A 152 -6.16 -6.98 -6.62
N GLU A 153 -5.49 -7.53 -7.63
CA GLU A 153 -5.97 -7.55 -9.00
C GLU A 153 -6.66 -8.90 -9.23
N PRO A 154 -7.93 -8.93 -9.67
CA PRO A 154 -8.73 -10.16 -9.77
C PRO A 154 -8.04 -11.30 -10.53
N GLY A 155 -7.35 -11.00 -11.62
CA GLY A 155 -6.65 -11.98 -12.44
C GLY A 155 -5.40 -12.62 -11.79
N THR A 156 -4.93 -12.10 -10.66
CA THR A 156 -3.84 -12.71 -9.87
C THR A 156 -4.36 -13.63 -8.76
N LEU A 157 -5.66 -13.57 -8.47
CA LEU A 157 -6.29 -14.29 -7.38
C LEU A 157 -6.70 -15.70 -7.81
N THR A 158 -5.85 -16.67 -7.48
CA THR A 158 -6.20 -18.09 -7.52
C THR A 158 -6.76 -18.52 -6.16
N ASP A 159 -7.45 -19.68 -6.12
CA ASP A 159 -7.93 -20.29 -4.88
C ASP A 159 -6.83 -20.45 -3.83
N LYS A 160 -5.66 -20.93 -4.29
CA LYS A 160 -4.48 -21.05 -3.43
C LYS A 160 -4.03 -19.69 -2.89
N LYS A 161 -4.04 -18.64 -3.72
CA LYS A 161 -3.64 -17.30 -3.30
C LYS A 161 -4.59 -16.74 -2.25
N LEU A 162 -5.90 -16.87 -2.45
CA LEU A 162 -6.90 -16.42 -1.48
C LEU A 162 -6.78 -17.14 -0.14
N LYS A 163 -6.55 -18.47 -0.15
CA LYS A 163 -6.24 -19.21 1.08
C LYS A 163 -4.99 -18.70 1.76
N THR A 164 -3.90 -18.45 1.00
CA THR A 164 -2.67 -17.86 1.55
C THR A 164 -2.93 -16.51 2.20
N LEU A 165 -3.67 -15.60 1.52
CA LEU A 165 -3.98 -14.29 2.07
C LEU A 165 -4.78 -14.39 3.38
N HIS A 166 -5.73 -15.30 3.46
CA HIS A 166 -6.48 -15.55 4.68
C HIS A 166 -5.57 -16.12 5.80
N GLU A 167 -4.69 -17.07 5.47
CA GLU A 167 -3.77 -17.72 6.41
C GLU A 167 -2.76 -16.73 7.01
N ILE A 168 -2.22 -15.80 6.22
CA ILE A 168 -1.32 -14.75 6.72
C ILE A 168 -2.03 -13.67 7.53
N GLY A 169 -3.37 -13.74 7.65
CA GLY A 169 -4.15 -12.85 8.52
C GLY A 169 -4.74 -11.63 7.83
N VAL A 170 -4.87 -11.64 6.51
CA VAL A 170 -5.60 -10.57 5.79
C VAL A 170 -7.06 -10.59 6.20
N THR A 171 -7.58 -9.45 6.68
CA THR A 171 -8.97 -9.29 7.12
C THR A 171 -9.83 -8.59 6.07
N ARG A 172 -9.21 -7.75 5.22
CA ARG A 172 -9.88 -6.97 4.19
C ARG A 172 -9.16 -7.12 2.84
N LEU A 173 -9.92 -7.57 1.83
CA LEU A 173 -9.46 -7.51 0.43
C LEU A 173 -9.94 -6.20 -0.21
N SER A 174 -9.09 -5.53 -0.98
CA SER A 174 -9.47 -4.44 -1.88
C SER A 174 -9.26 -4.92 -3.31
N LEU A 175 -10.36 -5.17 -4.01
CA LEU A 175 -10.33 -5.69 -5.38
C LEU A 175 -10.35 -4.53 -6.38
N GLY A 176 -9.24 -4.31 -7.08
CA GLY A 176 -9.17 -3.36 -8.19
C GLY A 176 -9.91 -3.89 -9.40
N VAL A 177 -11.25 -3.83 -9.36
CA VAL A 177 -12.13 -4.23 -10.46
C VAL A 177 -12.12 -3.17 -11.56
N GLU A 178 -12.20 -1.90 -11.18
CA GLU A 178 -12.19 -0.69 -11.99
C GLU A 178 -13.44 -0.55 -12.89
N ASN A 179 -13.82 -1.60 -13.60
CA ASN A 179 -15.02 -1.66 -14.44
C ASN A 179 -15.48 -3.12 -14.60
N PHE A 180 -16.75 -3.35 -14.97
CA PHE A 180 -17.30 -4.67 -15.26
C PHE A 180 -17.41 -4.97 -16.74
N ASP A 181 -17.24 -3.97 -17.63
CA ASP A 181 -17.26 -4.16 -19.09
C ASP A 181 -15.88 -4.59 -19.58
N ASP A 182 -15.82 -5.76 -20.22
CA ASP A 182 -14.57 -6.36 -20.69
C ASP A 182 -13.88 -5.50 -21.77
N HIS A 183 -14.63 -4.80 -22.60
CA HIS A 183 -14.06 -3.90 -23.59
C HIS A 183 -13.42 -2.67 -22.92
N ILE A 184 -14.09 -2.09 -21.94
CA ILE A 184 -13.55 -0.97 -21.15
C ILE A 184 -12.28 -1.41 -20.41
N LEU A 185 -12.29 -2.58 -19.80
CA LEU A 185 -11.09 -3.14 -19.15
C LEU A 185 -9.93 -3.31 -20.14
N GLU A 186 -10.22 -3.82 -21.34
CA GLU A 186 -9.23 -4.07 -22.37
C GLU A 186 -8.55 -2.80 -22.88
N ILE A 187 -9.33 -1.81 -23.31
CA ILE A 187 -8.80 -0.55 -23.84
C ILE A 187 -8.04 0.26 -22.80
N ASN A 188 -8.33 0.07 -21.51
CA ASN A 188 -7.60 0.68 -20.41
C ASN A 188 -6.40 -0.15 -19.91
N GLY A 189 -6.08 -1.24 -20.61
CA GLY A 189 -4.90 -2.04 -20.33
C GLY A 189 -5.00 -2.92 -19.09
N ARG A 190 -6.23 -3.18 -18.58
CA ARG A 190 -6.42 -4.12 -17.45
C ARG A 190 -6.04 -5.54 -17.87
N ALA A 191 -5.45 -6.27 -16.93
CA ALA A 191 -4.97 -7.61 -17.17
C ALA A 191 -6.05 -8.69 -16.94
N HIS A 192 -7.15 -8.35 -16.26
CA HIS A 192 -8.27 -9.25 -15.97
C HIS A 192 -9.54 -8.91 -16.79
N ARG A 193 -10.53 -9.79 -16.72
CA ARG A 193 -11.85 -9.68 -17.34
C ARG A 193 -12.95 -10.05 -16.33
N GLY A 194 -14.22 -9.83 -16.68
CA GLY A 194 -15.38 -10.06 -15.81
C GLY A 194 -15.43 -11.46 -15.19
N GLY A 195 -15.15 -12.51 -15.96
CA GLY A 195 -15.12 -13.87 -15.43
C GLY A 195 -14.08 -14.11 -14.32
N GLU A 196 -12.97 -13.34 -14.31
CA GLU A 196 -11.97 -13.41 -13.24
C GLU A 196 -12.44 -12.63 -12.00
N ILE A 197 -13.21 -11.58 -12.19
CA ILE A 197 -13.83 -10.80 -11.10
C ILE A 197 -14.82 -11.69 -10.34
N ASP A 198 -15.76 -12.31 -11.07
CA ASP A 198 -16.78 -13.18 -10.48
C ASP A 198 -16.17 -14.35 -9.70
N ARG A 199 -15.17 -15.02 -10.29
CA ARG A 199 -14.45 -16.12 -9.66
C ARG A 199 -13.72 -15.66 -8.40
N ALA A 200 -12.95 -14.58 -8.49
CA ALA A 200 -12.17 -14.07 -7.36
C ALA A 200 -13.08 -13.63 -6.21
N TYR A 201 -14.15 -12.92 -6.50
CA TYR A 201 -15.13 -12.49 -5.50
C TYR A 201 -15.85 -13.68 -4.87
N GLY A 202 -16.39 -14.59 -5.69
CA GLY A 202 -17.11 -15.77 -5.22
C GLY A 202 -16.26 -16.61 -4.26
N TYR A 203 -15.03 -16.91 -4.67
CA TYR A 203 -14.13 -17.71 -3.86
C TYR A 203 -13.63 -16.96 -2.60
N ALA A 204 -13.41 -15.66 -2.66
CA ALA A 204 -13.08 -14.86 -1.48
C ALA A 204 -14.21 -14.92 -0.42
N ARG A 205 -15.48 -14.93 -0.87
CA ARG A 205 -16.64 -15.14 0.01
C ARG A 205 -16.65 -16.54 0.64
N GLU A 206 -16.33 -17.57 -0.12
CA GLU A 206 -16.25 -18.96 0.35
C GLU A 206 -15.12 -19.16 1.38
N VAL A 207 -13.97 -18.54 1.17
CA VAL A 207 -12.82 -18.56 2.12
C VAL A 207 -13.18 -17.88 3.44
N GLY A 208 -14.12 -16.91 3.42
CA GLY A 208 -14.65 -16.27 4.61
C GLY A 208 -14.05 -14.90 4.92
N PHE A 209 -13.53 -14.18 3.93
CA PHE A 209 -13.10 -12.80 4.14
C PHE A 209 -14.27 -11.94 4.63
N GLN A 210 -14.10 -11.30 5.77
CA GLN A 210 -15.14 -10.51 6.41
C GLN A 210 -15.45 -9.22 5.65
N GLN A 211 -14.39 -8.61 5.08
CA GLN A 211 -14.50 -7.37 4.33
C GLN A 211 -13.91 -7.54 2.93
N ILE A 212 -14.72 -7.22 1.92
CA ILE A 212 -14.29 -7.16 0.53
C ILE A 212 -14.71 -5.79 0.00
N ASN A 213 -13.72 -4.97 -0.32
CA ASN A 213 -13.89 -3.70 -0.99
C ASN A 213 -13.74 -3.91 -2.51
N ILE A 214 -14.52 -3.18 -3.29
CA ILE A 214 -14.43 -3.18 -4.76
C ILE A 214 -14.14 -1.76 -5.19
N ASP A 215 -13.00 -1.56 -5.85
CA ASP A 215 -12.60 -0.28 -6.40
C ASP A 215 -13.15 -0.14 -7.82
N LEU A 216 -13.80 1.00 -8.10
CA LEU A 216 -14.36 1.32 -9.40
C LEU A 216 -13.91 2.71 -9.84
N ILE A 217 -13.65 2.86 -11.14
CA ILE A 217 -13.31 4.15 -11.74
C ILE A 217 -14.51 4.65 -12.54
N ALA A 218 -15.13 5.73 -12.06
CA ALA A 218 -16.20 6.39 -12.77
C ALA A 218 -15.66 7.15 -14.00
N GLY A 219 -16.35 7.05 -15.14
CA GLY A 219 -15.96 7.74 -16.38
C GLY A 219 -14.75 7.13 -17.09
N MET A 220 -14.41 5.89 -16.82
CA MET A 220 -13.40 5.14 -17.57
C MET A 220 -13.90 4.90 -19.00
N LEU A 221 -13.12 5.30 -20.02
CA LEU A 221 -13.42 5.20 -21.45
C LEU A 221 -12.54 4.15 -22.10
#